data_7a0427b4bc61511c987c8ea30d01e69e
#
_entry.id   7a0427b4bc61511c987c8ea30d01e69e
#
_cell.length_a   1.000
_cell.length_b   1.000
_cell.length_c   1.000
_cell.angle_alpha   90.00
_cell.angle_beta   90.00
_cell.angle_gamma   90.00
#
_symmetry.space_group_name_H-M   'P 1'
#
loop_
_entity.id
_entity.type
_entity.pdbx_description
1 polymer ?
#
loop_
_entity_poly.entity_id
_entity_poly.type
_entity_poly.pdbx_seq_one_letter_code
_entity_poly.pdbx_strand_id
1 'polypeptide(L)'
;MGLFSNNKKLCPICGNPTPRLLATKVENMPICKACDKKVDLPVGTVDKMTLEEFQQYMAYYDENEPLRRQFQRTYLYAFGLFSGDLVVDDTHRLLRLKQNDDALVLKGSDIRSFRICEDGFVLYESGSGALLCHNSKVPDAARSQKAAISRFYQEKQERQRMQYMAELHETLHSDHDHDKDRDAERRLPPEPTFEAAAPVKQFTVEVRLNHPYWKKFQGEVDAPG
;
A
#
# COMPACT_ATOMS: atom_id res chain seq x y z
N MET A 1 -40.99 -26.67 -29.60
CA MET A 1 -39.57 -26.58 -30.00
C MET A 1 -38.79 -25.87 -28.87
N GLY A 2 -38.01 -26.62 -28.12
CA GLY A 2 -37.34 -26.11 -26.93
C GLY A 2 -36.18 -25.17 -27.28
N LEU A 3 -36.34 -23.89 -26.96
CA LEU A 3 -35.34 -22.82 -27.12
C LEU A 3 -34.15 -22.88 -26.17
N PHE A 4 -33.99 -23.95 -25.42
CA PHE A 4 -32.85 -24.14 -24.50
C PHE A 4 -32.03 -25.35 -24.93
N SER A 5 -31.27 -25.17 -25.99
CA SER A 5 -30.17 -26.09 -26.29
C SER A 5 -29.19 -26.11 -25.07
N ASN A 6 -29.12 -27.27 -24.42
CA ASN A 6 -28.37 -27.49 -23.17
C ASN A 6 -26.91 -27.70 -23.49
N ASN A 7 -26.30 -26.88 -24.37
CA ASN A 7 -24.87 -26.91 -24.68
C ASN A 7 -24.08 -26.34 -23.49
N LYS A 8 -23.92 -27.18 -22.45
CA LYS A 8 -22.97 -26.91 -21.38
C LYS A 8 -21.57 -26.96 -22.00
N LYS A 9 -20.90 -25.80 -22.05
CA LYS A 9 -19.49 -25.79 -22.40
C LYS A 9 -18.71 -26.55 -21.32
N LEU A 10 -17.81 -27.39 -21.75
CA LEU A 10 -16.93 -28.16 -20.86
C LEU A 10 -15.60 -27.44 -20.66
N CYS A 11 -15.04 -27.57 -19.49
CA CYS A 11 -13.74 -27.03 -19.15
C CYS A 11 -12.64 -27.74 -19.98
N PRO A 12 -11.79 -27.04 -20.73
CA PRO A 12 -10.76 -27.67 -21.55
C PRO A 12 -9.66 -28.34 -20.72
N ILE A 13 -9.60 -28.08 -19.40
CA ILE A 13 -8.61 -28.64 -18.49
C ILE A 13 -9.09 -29.96 -17.91
N CYS A 14 -10.30 -30.01 -17.33
CA CYS A 14 -10.76 -31.15 -16.55
C CYS A 14 -12.10 -31.75 -17.03
N GLY A 15 -12.69 -31.25 -18.11
CA GLY A 15 -13.96 -31.74 -18.65
C GLY A 15 -15.21 -31.39 -17.83
N ASN A 16 -15.09 -30.73 -16.70
CA ASN A 16 -16.24 -30.35 -15.88
C ASN A 16 -17.07 -29.23 -16.53
N PRO A 17 -18.39 -29.15 -16.24
CA PRO A 17 -19.22 -28.09 -16.76
C PRO A 17 -18.73 -26.69 -16.31
N THR A 18 -18.75 -25.75 -17.24
CA THR A 18 -18.33 -24.36 -16.98
C THR A 18 -19.53 -23.48 -16.59
N PRO A 19 -19.31 -22.39 -15.83
CA PRO A 19 -20.31 -21.39 -15.56
C PRO A 19 -20.84 -20.77 -16.86
N ARG A 20 -22.14 -20.41 -16.89
CA ARG A 20 -22.75 -19.75 -18.05
C ARG A 20 -22.40 -18.26 -18.14
N LEU A 21 -22.16 -17.63 -16.98
CA LEU A 21 -21.88 -16.21 -16.86
C LEU A 21 -20.59 -16.01 -16.04
N LEU A 22 -19.81 -14.98 -16.38
CA LEU A 22 -18.62 -14.55 -15.64
C LEU A 22 -17.55 -15.65 -15.44
N ALA A 23 -17.47 -16.60 -16.37
CA ALA A 23 -16.40 -17.59 -16.34
C ALA A 23 -15.06 -16.97 -16.74
N THR A 24 -14.02 -17.26 -16.00
CA THR A 24 -12.64 -17.01 -16.42
C THR A 24 -12.37 -17.76 -17.70
N LYS A 25 -11.65 -17.15 -18.63
CA LYS A 25 -11.36 -17.72 -19.94
C LYS A 25 -9.88 -17.83 -20.17
N VAL A 26 -9.48 -18.91 -20.81
CA VAL A 26 -8.13 -19.12 -21.36
C VAL A 26 -8.27 -19.35 -22.86
N GLU A 27 -7.62 -18.59 -23.70
CA GLU A 27 -7.81 -18.60 -25.18
C GLU A 27 -9.29 -18.55 -25.59
N ASN A 28 -10.10 -17.69 -24.96
CA ASN A 28 -11.53 -17.58 -25.14
C ASN A 28 -12.37 -18.81 -24.71
N MET A 29 -11.77 -19.85 -24.18
CA MET A 29 -12.44 -21.03 -23.65
C MET A 29 -12.72 -20.86 -22.14
N PRO A 30 -13.99 -20.99 -21.69
CA PRO A 30 -14.30 -20.88 -20.28
C PRO A 30 -13.76 -22.06 -19.47
N ILE A 31 -13.24 -21.79 -18.28
CA ILE A 31 -12.84 -22.82 -17.32
C ILE A 31 -13.91 -23.00 -16.24
N CYS A 32 -13.91 -24.16 -15.58
CA CYS A 32 -14.85 -24.46 -14.51
C CYS A 32 -14.41 -23.83 -13.18
N LYS A 33 -15.35 -23.72 -12.22
CA LYS A 33 -15.08 -23.13 -10.91
C LYS A 33 -13.96 -23.85 -10.14
N ALA A 34 -13.79 -25.16 -10.34
CA ALA A 34 -12.74 -25.91 -9.66
C ALA A 34 -11.34 -25.53 -10.18
N CYS A 35 -11.19 -25.36 -11.50
CA CYS A 35 -9.95 -24.86 -12.09
C CYS A 35 -9.72 -23.36 -11.77
N ASP A 36 -10.80 -22.58 -11.77
CA ASP A 36 -10.73 -21.15 -11.45
C ASP A 36 -10.24 -20.88 -10.03
N LYS A 37 -10.68 -21.66 -9.05
CA LYS A 37 -10.19 -21.57 -7.65
C LYS A 37 -8.68 -21.79 -7.50
N LYS A 38 -8.07 -22.52 -8.42
CA LYS A 38 -6.62 -22.76 -8.42
C LYS A 38 -5.84 -21.61 -9.04
N VAL A 39 -6.51 -20.61 -9.62
CA VAL A 39 -5.85 -19.47 -10.26
C VAL A 39 -5.31 -18.52 -9.21
N ASP A 40 -4.00 -18.57 -9.01
CA ASP A 40 -3.25 -17.63 -8.19
C ASP A 40 -2.12 -17.02 -9.03
N LEU A 41 -2.52 -16.12 -9.90
CA LEU A 41 -1.65 -15.42 -10.85
C LEU A 41 -1.85 -13.91 -10.71
N PRO A 42 -0.88 -13.11 -11.13
CA PRO A 42 -1.07 -11.66 -11.25
C PRO A 42 -2.26 -11.34 -12.17
N VAL A 43 -2.97 -10.26 -11.85
CA VAL A 43 -4.15 -9.82 -12.62
C VAL A 43 -3.81 -9.67 -14.11
N GLY A 44 -4.68 -10.18 -14.97
CA GLY A 44 -4.52 -10.12 -16.44
C GLY A 44 -3.49 -11.10 -17.01
N THR A 45 -2.93 -12.01 -16.20
CA THR A 45 -2.00 -13.03 -16.69
C THR A 45 -2.77 -14.13 -17.42
N VAL A 46 -3.88 -14.61 -16.87
CA VAL A 46 -4.68 -15.70 -17.45
C VAL A 46 -5.18 -15.35 -18.85
N ASP A 47 -5.56 -14.12 -19.08
CA ASP A 47 -6.09 -13.64 -20.35
C ASP A 47 -5.05 -13.69 -21.51
N LYS A 48 -3.77 -13.77 -21.14
CA LYS A 48 -2.64 -13.79 -22.07
C LYS A 48 -2.05 -15.18 -22.25
N MET A 49 -2.46 -16.14 -21.43
CA MET A 49 -1.93 -17.50 -21.49
C MET A 49 -2.59 -18.31 -22.61
N THR A 50 -1.81 -19.13 -23.24
CA THR A 50 -2.32 -20.23 -24.08
C THR A 50 -2.89 -21.34 -23.20
N LEU A 51 -3.68 -22.23 -23.79
CA LEU A 51 -4.21 -23.39 -23.09
C LEU A 51 -3.08 -24.30 -22.56
N GLU A 52 -2.03 -24.46 -23.35
CA GLU A 52 -0.85 -25.25 -22.95
C GLU A 52 -0.12 -24.63 -21.75
N GLU A 53 0.13 -23.32 -21.76
CA GLU A 53 0.73 -22.61 -20.64
C GLU A 53 -0.14 -22.70 -19.38
N PHE A 54 -1.45 -22.64 -19.55
CA PHE A 54 -2.37 -22.77 -18.42
C PHE A 54 -2.40 -24.22 -17.87
N GLN A 55 -2.28 -25.23 -18.72
CA GLN A 55 -2.11 -26.63 -18.28
C GLN A 55 -0.82 -26.83 -17.49
N GLN A 56 0.28 -26.23 -17.95
CA GLN A 56 1.56 -26.24 -17.23
C GLN A 56 1.44 -25.54 -15.87
N TYR A 57 0.74 -24.40 -15.82
CA TYR A 57 0.43 -23.73 -14.56
C TYR A 57 -0.39 -24.63 -13.60
N MET A 58 -1.41 -25.31 -14.10
CA MET A 58 -2.24 -26.21 -13.28
C MET A 58 -1.41 -27.37 -12.71
N ALA A 59 -0.51 -27.95 -13.51
CA ALA A 59 0.42 -28.98 -13.03
C ALA A 59 1.34 -28.42 -11.92
N TYR A 60 1.92 -27.23 -12.15
CA TYR A 60 2.73 -26.55 -11.14
C TYR A 60 1.94 -26.27 -9.85
N TYR A 61 0.68 -25.82 -9.98
CA TYR A 61 -0.19 -25.60 -8.83
C TYR A 61 -0.41 -26.89 -8.04
N ASP A 62 -0.64 -28.01 -8.70
CA ASP A 62 -0.83 -29.30 -8.04
C ASP A 62 0.47 -29.79 -7.37
N GLU A 63 1.62 -29.61 -8.00
CA GLU A 63 2.95 -29.89 -7.43
C GLU A 63 3.26 -29.02 -6.18
N ASN A 64 2.64 -27.86 -6.06
CA ASN A 64 2.78 -26.95 -4.90
C ASN A 64 1.98 -27.44 -3.67
N GLU A 65 1.12 -28.46 -3.79
CA GLU A 65 0.26 -28.94 -2.71
C GLU A 65 1.00 -29.28 -1.41
N PRO A 66 2.17 -29.96 -1.42
CA PRO A 66 2.91 -30.26 -0.19
C PRO A 66 3.32 -29.00 0.56
N LEU A 67 3.72 -27.93 -0.14
CA LEU A 67 4.06 -26.65 0.47
C LEU A 67 2.81 -25.97 1.07
N ARG A 68 1.64 -26.05 0.38
CA ARG A 68 0.37 -25.51 0.91
C ARG A 68 -0.08 -26.24 2.18
N ARG A 69 0.10 -27.55 2.25
CA ARG A 69 -0.23 -28.35 3.45
C ARG A 69 0.72 -28.08 4.61
N GLN A 70 1.99 -27.79 4.33
CA GLN A 70 3.00 -27.50 5.34
C GLN A 70 2.87 -26.08 5.91
N PHE A 71 2.30 -25.15 5.14
CA PHE A 71 2.28 -23.72 5.44
C PHE A 71 1.53 -23.42 6.74
N GLN A 72 2.20 -22.74 7.68
CA GLN A 72 1.66 -22.29 8.95
C GLN A 72 1.89 -20.78 9.07
N ARG A 73 0.80 -20.00 9.00
CA ARG A 73 0.89 -18.54 9.08
C ARG A 73 1.47 -18.08 10.41
N THR A 74 2.62 -17.41 10.37
CA THR A 74 3.24 -16.75 11.52
C THR A 74 2.91 -15.27 11.53
N TYR A 75 3.03 -14.60 10.37
CA TYR A 75 2.76 -13.17 10.21
C TYR A 75 1.83 -12.91 9.03
N LEU A 76 1.05 -11.83 9.16
CA LEU A 76 0.20 -11.30 8.10
C LEU A 76 0.45 -9.80 7.98
N TYR A 77 0.85 -9.37 6.80
CA TYR A 77 0.95 -7.97 6.42
C TYR A 77 -0.12 -7.69 5.36
N ALA A 78 -1.19 -7.02 5.79
CA ALA A 78 -2.25 -6.58 4.90
C ALA A 78 -1.87 -5.22 4.32
N PHE A 79 -1.88 -5.13 3.00
CA PHE A 79 -1.68 -3.90 2.25
C PHE A 79 -3.03 -3.41 1.71
N GLY A 80 -3.13 -2.15 1.30
CA GLY A 80 -4.40 -1.53 0.90
C GLY A 80 -5.20 -2.33 -0.15
N LEU A 81 -6.43 -1.93 -0.39
CA LEU A 81 -7.46 -2.67 -1.14
C LEU A 81 -7.04 -3.21 -2.53
N PHE A 82 -6.04 -2.61 -3.16
CA PHE A 82 -5.55 -2.99 -4.49
C PHE A 82 -4.19 -3.68 -4.47
N SER A 83 -3.60 -3.80 -3.28
CA SER A 83 -2.33 -4.49 -3.05
C SER A 83 -2.63 -5.89 -2.50
N GLY A 84 -1.87 -6.88 -2.88
CA GLY A 84 -2.00 -8.20 -2.28
C GLY A 84 -1.63 -8.17 -0.79
N ASP A 85 -1.74 -9.31 -0.14
CA ASP A 85 -1.24 -9.49 1.22
C ASP A 85 0.08 -10.24 1.19
N LEU A 86 0.91 -10.03 2.20
CA LEU A 86 2.09 -10.84 2.42
C LEU A 86 1.87 -11.69 3.68
N VAL A 87 1.73 -12.98 3.48
CA VAL A 87 1.54 -13.95 4.56
C VAL A 87 2.81 -14.78 4.69
N VAL A 88 3.39 -14.81 5.87
CA VAL A 88 4.70 -15.40 6.12
C VAL A 88 4.57 -16.59 7.08
N ASP A 89 5.24 -17.67 6.73
CA ASP A 89 5.58 -18.79 7.59
C ASP A 89 7.09 -18.75 7.84
N ASP A 90 7.47 -18.17 8.96
CA ASP A 90 8.87 -18.00 9.35
C ASP A 90 9.55 -19.34 9.68
N THR A 91 8.77 -20.27 10.25
CA THR A 91 9.27 -21.60 10.65
C THR A 91 9.78 -22.40 9.45
N HIS A 92 9.01 -22.40 8.36
CA HIS A 92 9.36 -23.16 7.16
C HIS A 92 9.99 -22.30 6.05
N ARG A 93 10.17 -20.97 6.30
CA ARG A 93 10.68 -20.00 5.32
C ARG A 93 9.85 -19.98 4.03
N LEU A 94 8.53 -19.93 4.22
CA LEU A 94 7.54 -19.90 3.16
C LEU A 94 6.76 -18.58 3.18
N LEU A 95 6.17 -18.23 2.03
CA LEU A 95 5.33 -17.04 1.92
C LEU A 95 4.18 -17.26 0.94
N ARG A 96 3.09 -16.51 1.13
CA ARG A 96 1.96 -16.38 0.21
C ARG A 96 1.74 -14.90 -0.11
N LEU A 97 1.25 -14.61 -1.29
CA LEU A 97 0.92 -13.24 -1.72
C LEU A 97 -0.57 -12.92 -1.62
N LYS A 98 -1.34 -13.82 -1.01
CA LYS A 98 -2.77 -13.69 -0.71
C LYS A 98 -3.10 -14.43 0.58
N GLN A 99 -4.15 -13.99 1.27
CA GLN A 99 -4.62 -14.66 2.50
C GLN A 99 -5.34 -15.99 2.25
N ASN A 100 -5.71 -16.29 1.00
CA ASN A 100 -6.43 -17.49 0.65
C ASN A 100 -5.57 -18.75 0.91
N ASP A 101 -6.16 -19.76 1.58
CA ASP A 101 -5.48 -21.02 1.87
C ASP A 101 -5.15 -21.84 0.62
N ASP A 102 -5.89 -21.61 -0.47
CA ASP A 102 -5.64 -22.20 -1.78
C ASP A 102 -4.55 -21.46 -2.57
N ALA A 103 -3.98 -20.35 -2.05
CA ALA A 103 -2.94 -19.59 -2.75
C ALA A 103 -1.64 -20.38 -2.88
N LEU A 104 -0.88 -20.11 -3.93
CA LEU A 104 0.45 -20.66 -4.13
C LEU A 104 1.36 -20.27 -2.95
N VAL A 105 2.15 -21.25 -2.52
CA VAL A 105 3.19 -21.06 -1.53
C VAL A 105 4.53 -20.92 -2.22
N LEU A 106 5.21 -19.83 -1.96
CA LEU A 106 6.54 -19.53 -2.45
C LEU A 106 7.57 -19.84 -1.37
N LYS A 107 8.78 -20.16 -1.77
CA LYS A 107 9.90 -20.37 -0.84
C LYS A 107 10.61 -19.05 -0.58
N GLY A 108 11.17 -18.87 0.61
CA GLY A 108 12.04 -17.73 0.90
C GLY A 108 13.23 -17.62 -0.07
N SER A 109 13.70 -18.75 -0.62
CA SER A 109 14.75 -18.79 -1.66
C SER A 109 14.29 -18.19 -3.00
N ASP A 110 12.99 -18.04 -3.23
CA ASP A 110 12.47 -17.42 -4.44
C ASP A 110 12.55 -15.90 -4.38
N ILE A 111 12.80 -15.32 -3.19
CA ILE A 111 13.01 -13.88 -3.03
C ILE A 111 14.38 -13.51 -3.62
N ARG A 112 14.35 -12.76 -4.70
CA ARG A 112 15.57 -12.24 -5.34
C ARG A 112 16.05 -10.98 -4.63
N SER A 113 15.15 -10.08 -4.32
CA SER A 113 15.43 -8.85 -3.58
C SER A 113 14.15 -8.28 -3.00
N PHE A 114 14.29 -7.50 -1.93
CA PHE A 114 13.19 -6.69 -1.42
C PHE A 114 13.67 -5.26 -1.13
N ARG A 115 12.71 -4.35 -1.06
CA ARG A 115 12.92 -2.96 -0.73
C ARG A 115 11.74 -2.45 0.09
N ILE A 116 12.03 -1.71 1.16
CA ILE A 116 11.04 -0.99 1.95
C ILE A 116 11.37 0.49 1.84
N CYS A 117 10.39 1.28 1.43
CA CYS A 117 10.55 2.71 1.23
C CYS A 117 9.59 3.48 2.13
N GLU A 118 10.03 4.67 2.54
CA GLU A 118 9.32 5.69 3.28
C GLU A 118 9.17 6.92 2.36
N ASP A 119 7.94 7.22 1.92
CA ASP A 119 7.67 8.27 0.92
C ASP A 119 8.62 8.23 -0.30
N GLY A 120 8.89 7.01 -0.81
CA GLY A 120 9.81 6.78 -1.90
C GLY A 120 11.29 6.71 -1.54
N PHE A 121 11.69 7.02 -0.28
CA PHE A 121 13.06 6.84 0.20
C PHE A 121 13.28 5.44 0.71
N VAL A 122 14.36 4.81 0.25
CA VAL A 122 14.72 3.46 0.68
C VAL A 122 15.14 3.49 2.14
N LEU A 123 14.45 2.70 2.98
CA LEU A 123 14.85 2.43 4.37
C LEU A 123 15.64 1.14 4.48
N TYR A 124 15.15 0.10 3.81
CA TYR A 124 15.78 -1.21 3.79
C TYR A 124 15.79 -1.74 2.37
N GLU A 125 16.88 -2.30 1.96
CA GLU A 125 16.95 -3.06 0.71
C GLU A 125 17.87 -4.26 0.86
N SER A 126 17.51 -5.34 0.19
CA SER A 126 18.36 -6.51 0.05
C SER A 126 18.84 -6.63 -1.39
N GLY A 127 20.11 -6.93 -1.55
CA GLY A 127 20.73 -7.23 -2.83
C GLY A 127 22.08 -7.90 -2.58
N SER A 128 22.52 -8.77 -3.47
CA SER A 128 23.83 -9.44 -3.38
C SER A 128 24.17 -10.09 -2.02
N GLY A 129 23.15 -10.55 -1.27
CA GLY A 129 23.32 -11.26 0.01
C GLY A 129 23.49 -10.40 1.25
N ALA A 130 23.40 -9.08 1.14
CA ALA A 130 23.47 -8.16 2.27
C ALA A 130 22.15 -7.39 2.44
N LEU A 131 21.82 -7.07 3.69
CA LEU A 131 20.77 -6.12 4.04
C LEU A 131 21.40 -4.74 4.22
N LEU A 132 20.97 -3.78 3.41
CA LEU A 132 21.35 -2.39 3.54
C LEU A 132 20.25 -1.63 4.28
N CYS A 133 20.65 -0.87 5.30
CA CYS A 133 19.78 -0.03 6.11
C CYS A 133 20.14 1.43 5.89
N HIS A 134 19.13 2.25 5.63
CA HIS A 134 19.29 3.68 5.44
C HIS A 134 18.59 4.45 6.57
N ASN A 135 19.05 5.64 6.86
CA ASN A 135 18.43 6.47 7.90
C ASN A 135 17.06 6.98 7.45
N SER A 136 16.07 6.83 8.33
CA SER A 136 14.76 7.44 8.15
C SER A 136 14.86 8.97 8.15
N LYS A 137 14.00 9.62 7.37
CA LYS A 137 13.83 11.08 7.36
C LYS A 137 12.90 11.59 8.48
N VAL A 138 12.17 10.70 9.16
CA VAL A 138 11.24 11.05 10.25
C VAL A 138 11.88 11.89 11.34
N PRO A 139 13.09 11.59 11.86
CA PRO A 139 13.71 12.40 12.90
C PRO A 139 13.98 13.85 12.45
N ASP A 140 14.37 14.06 11.19
CA ASP A 140 14.64 15.39 10.64
C ASP A 140 13.34 16.17 10.41
N ALA A 141 12.31 15.52 9.88
CA ALA A 141 10.97 16.09 9.72
C ALA A 141 10.37 16.48 11.08
N ALA A 142 10.47 15.62 12.10
CA ALA A 142 10.00 15.91 13.44
C ALA A 142 10.75 17.11 14.08
N ARG A 143 12.06 17.22 13.90
CA ARG A 143 12.85 18.38 14.37
C ARG A 143 12.42 19.66 13.66
N SER A 144 12.19 19.59 12.34
CA SER A 144 11.71 20.73 11.56
C SER A 144 10.34 21.21 12.02
N GLN A 145 9.41 20.29 12.25
CA GLN A 145 8.09 20.61 12.80
C GLN A 145 8.17 21.25 14.20
N LYS A 146 9.02 20.71 15.08
CA LYS A 146 9.23 21.27 16.41
C LYS A 146 9.72 22.73 16.33
N ALA A 147 10.62 23.03 15.43
CA ALA A 147 11.12 24.39 15.21
C ALA A 147 10.01 25.31 14.66
N ALA A 148 9.19 24.82 13.72
CA ALA A 148 8.05 25.56 13.18
C ALA A 148 7.00 25.86 14.25
N ILE A 149 6.65 24.89 15.09
CA ILE A 149 5.75 25.06 16.25
C ILE A 149 6.30 26.12 17.20
N SER A 150 7.58 26.04 17.54
CA SER A 150 8.21 27.02 18.43
C SER A 150 8.13 28.43 17.85
N ARG A 151 8.40 28.61 16.57
CA ARG A 151 8.29 29.90 15.86
C ARG A 151 6.86 30.41 15.88
N PHE A 152 5.87 29.57 15.56
CA PHE A 152 4.46 29.91 15.61
C PHE A 152 4.03 30.49 16.98
N TYR A 153 4.42 29.82 18.06
CA TYR A 153 4.11 30.32 19.41
C TYR A 153 4.81 31.64 19.74
N GLN A 154 6.06 31.83 19.30
CA GLN A 154 6.78 33.10 19.48
C GLN A 154 6.09 34.24 18.72
N GLU A 155 5.76 34.05 17.45
CA GLU A 155 5.05 35.03 16.63
C GLU A 155 3.66 35.35 17.20
N LYS A 156 2.94 34.35 17.69
CA LYS A 156 1.63 34.54 18.35
C LYS A 156 1.74 35.37 19.63
N GLN A 157 2.72 35.08 20.47
CA GLN A 157 2.96 35.85 21.69
C GLN A 157 3.36 37.30 21.38
N GLU A 158 4.22 37.50 20.37
CA GLU A 158 4.62 38.84 19.96
C GLU A 158 3.44 39.66 19.43
N ARG A 159 2.58 39.03 18.61
CA ARG A 159 1.35 39.68 18.14
C ARG A 159 0.40 40.06 19.31
N GLN A 160 0.19 39.15 20.24
CA GLN A 160 -0.63 39.44 21.45
C GLN A 160 -0.05 40.61 22.29
N ARG A 161 1.27 40.64 22.43
CA ARG A 161 1.94 41.74 23.13
C ARG A 161 1.73 43.08 22.41
N MET A 162 1.86 43.08 21.06
CA MET A 162 1.63 44.30 20.28
C MET A 162 0.16 44.76 20.37
N GLN A 163 -0.80 43.83 20.31
CA GLN A 163 -2.23 44.16 20.52
C GLN A 163 -2.45 44.79 21.86
N TYR A 164 -1.96 44.18 22.94
CA TYR A 164 -2.08 44.71 24.28
C TYR A 164 -1.47 46.12 24.43
N MET A 165 -0.30 46.33 23.82
CA MET A 165 0.35 47.65 23.84
C MET A 165 -0.44 48.70 23.04
N ALA A 166 -1.07 48.31 21.93
CA ALA A 166 -1.94 49.19 21.14
C ALA A 166 -3.20 49.56 21.92
N GLU A 167 -3.86 48.60 22.55
CA GLU A 167 -5.05 48.84 23.43
C GLU A 167 -4.70 49.72 24.62
N LEU A 168 -3.55 49.53 25.26
CA LEU A 168 -3.09 50.33 26.36
C LEU A 168 -2.82 51.78 25.92
N HIS A 169 -2.21 51.96 24.76
CA HIS A 169 -1.96 53.31 24.21
C HIS A 169 -3.25 54.02 23.87
N GLU A 170 -4.26 53.33 23.35
CA GLU A 170 -5.58 53.86 23.03
C GLU A 170 -6.32 54.27 24.29
N THR A 171 -6.29 53.45 25.36
CA THR A 171 -6.92 53.76 26.65
C THR A 171 -6.30 54.98 27.35
N LEU A 172 -5.01 55.18 27.16
CA LEU A 172 -4.27 56.31 27.78
C LEU A 172 -4.40 57.62 26.98
N HIS A 173 -4.80 57.57 25.71
CA HIS A 173 -4.84 58.72 24.80
C HIS A 173 -6.20 58.90 24.15
N SER A 174 -7.29 58.46 24.83
CA SER A 174 -8.65 58.57 24.33
C SER A 174 -9.21 59.99 24.40
N ASP A 175 -8.66 60.87 23.56
CA ASP A 175 -9.32 62.11 23.18
C ASP A 175 -9.35 62.18 21.63
N HIS A 176 -10.57 61.94 21.12
CA HIS A 176 -11.06 62.29 19.79
C HIS A 176 -10.22 61.93 18.57
N ASP A 177 -10.39 60.71 18.01
CA ASP A 177 -10.49 60.50 16.56
C ASP A 177 -10.81 59.05 16.21
N HIS A 178 -12.02 58.80 15.71
CA HIS A 178 -12.50 57.46 15.26
C HIS A 178 -11.78 56.88 14.03
N ASP A 179 -10.89 57.63 13.38
CA ASP A 179 -10.15 57.16 12.21
C ASP A 179 -8.84 56.44 12.57
N LYS A 180 -8.36 56.49 13.80
CA LYS A 180 -7.08 55.87 14.22
C LYS A 180 -7.16 54.38 14.47
N ASP A 181 -8.37 53.87 14.75
CA ASP A 181 -8.55 52.41 15.05
C ASP A 181 -8.24 51.52 13.85
N ARG A 182 -8.58 51.96 12.65
CA ARG A 182 -8.28 51.24 11.41
C ARG A 182 -6.80 51.19 11.08
N ASP A 183 -6.03 52.17 11.47
CA ASP A 183 -4.59 52.23 11.19
C ASP A 183 -3.77 51.43 12.22
N ALA A 184 -4.25 51.25 13.45
CA ALA A 184 -3.60 50.42 14.46
C ALA A 184 -3.71 48.94 14.11
N GLU A 185 -4.86 48.49 13.62
CA GLU A 185 -5.09 47.11 13.19
C GLU A 185 -4.28 46.76 11.93
N ARG A 186 -4.02 47.73 11.03
CA ARG A 186 -3.15 47.57 9.85
C ARG A 186 -1.67 47.46 10.19
N ARG A 187 -1.22 47.85 11.38
CA ARG A 187 0.17 47.79 11.84
C ARG A 187 0.53 46.46 12.53
N LEU A 188 -0.49 45.65 12.86
CA LEU A 188 -0.22 44.35 13.44
C LEU A 188 0.32 43.38 12.41
N PRO A 189 1.28 42.54 12.77
CA PRO A 189 1.72 41.47 11.90
C PRO A 189 0.56 40.53 11.53
N PRO A 190 0.59 39.87 10.38
CA PRO A 190 -0.44 38.90 10.03
C PRO A 190 -0.54 37.82 11.09
N GLU A 191 -1.74 37.25 11.23
CA GLU A 191 -1.93 36.13 12.15
C GLU A 191 -1.06 34.95 11.74
N PRO A 192 -0.21 34.44 12.65
CA PRO A 192 0.64 33.31 12.31
C PRO A 192 -0.21 32.06 12.09
N THR A 193 0.10 31.32 11.04
CA THR A 193 -0.54 30.04 10.72
C THR A 193 0.46 28.90 10.86
N PHE A 194 -0.03 27.75 11.27
CA PHE A 194 0.77 26.53 11.35
C PHE A 194 -0.02 25.36 10.78
N GLU A 195 0.56 24.71 9.76
CA GLU A 195 0.03 23.47 9.23
C GLU A 195 0.91 22.32 9.71
N ALA A 196 0.32 21.39 10.46
CA ALA A 196 0.97 20.15 10.82
C ALA A 196 0.98 19.22 9.61
N ALA A 197 2.16 18.82 9.18
CA ALA A 197 2.31 17.80 8.14
C ALA A 197 2.71 16.46 8.79
N ALA A 198 2.12 15.36 8.34
CA ALA A 198 2.59 14.04 8.74
C ALA A 198 4.06 13.87 8.28
N PRO A 199 4.95 13.39 9.15
CA PRO A 199 6.36 13.20 8.82
C PRO A 199 6.57 12.15 7.73
N VAL A 200 5.67 11.18 7.63
CA VAL A 200 5.59 10.14 6.60
C VAL A 200 4.14 9.96 6.20
N LYS A 201 3.89 9.82 4.93
CA LYS A 201 2.55 9.58 4.38
C LYS A 201 2.33 8.10 4.07
N GLN A 202 3.36 7.43 3.56
CA GLN A 202 3.21 6.10 2.99
C GLN A 202 4.49 5.28 3.15
N PHE A 203 4.30 3.99 3.44
CA PHE A 203 5.34 2.97 3.31
C PHE A 203 5.04 2.06 2.12
N THR A 204 6.06 1.76 1.34
CA THR A 204 5.96 0.83 0.20
C THR A 204 6.87 -0.35 0.43
N VAL A 205 6.37 -1.55 0.19
CA VAL A 205 7.15 -2.80 0.19
C VAL A 205 7.19 -3.34 -1.23
N GLU A 206 8.38 -3.51 -1.76
CA GLU A 206 8.60 -4.16 -3.05
C GLU A 206 9.38 -5.45 -2.86
N VAL A 207 8.88 -6.55 -3.41
CA VAL A 207 9.57 -7.84 -3.42
C VAL A 207 9.72 -8.30 -4.87
N ARG A 208 10.93 -8.61 -5.28
CA ARG A 208 11.23 -9.24 -6.58
C ARG A 208 11.48 -10.72 -6.37
N LEU A 209 10.88 -11.52 -7.21
CA LEU A 209 10.85 -12.97 -7.06
C LEU A 209 11.49 -13.66 -8.28
N ASN A 210 12.22 -14.72 -8.00
CA ASN A 210 12.71 -15.67 -9.01
C ASN A 210 11.73 -16.86 -9.08
N HIS A 211 10.47 -16.57 -9.41
CA HIS A 211 9.39 -17.55 -9.47
C HIS A 211 8.80 -17.58 -10.88
N PRO A 212 8.36 -18.73 -11.40
CA PRO A 212 7.89 -18.82 -12.80
C PRO A 212 6.70 -17.87 -13.07
N TYR A 213 5.78 -17.74 -12.16
CA TYR A 213 4.53 -17.00 -12.34
C TYR A 213 4.48 -15.65 -11.60
N TRP A 214 5.09 -15.53 -10.44
CA TRP A 214 5.15 -14.29 -9.68
C TRP A 214 6.54 -13.67 -9.78
N LYS A 215 6.65 -12.54 -10.50
CA LYS A 215 7.94 -11.84 -10.68
C LYS A 215 8.13 -10.69 -9.70
N LYS A 216 7.04 -10.08 -9.28
CA LYS A 216 7.05 -8.91 -8.40
C LYS A 216 5.81 -8.93 -7.51
N PHE A 217 6.00 -8.50 -6.28
CA PHE A 217 4.94 -8.09 -5.35
C PHE A 217 5.20 -6.65 -4.93
N GLN A 218 4.14 -5.88 -4.78
CA GLN A 218 4.20 -4.52 -4.24
C GLN A 218 3.01 -4.31 -3.31
N GLY A 219 3.30 -3.81 -2.12
CA GLY A 219 2.31 -3.44 -1.13
C GLY A 219 2.54 -2.01 -0.65
N GLU A 220 1.48 -1.32 -0.31
CA GLU A 220 1.49 0.06 0.18
C GLU A 220 0.68 0.14 1.47
N VAL A 221 1.22 0.84 2.46
CA VAL A 221 0.57 1.09 3.74
C VAL A 221 0.65 2.58 4.02
N ASP A 222 -0.50 3.20 4.22
CA ASP A 222 -0.55 4.58 4.69
C ASP A 222 -0.01 4.66 6.12
N ALA A 223 0.78 5.67 6.39
CA ALA A 223 1.23 5.92 7.74
C ALA A 223 0.02 6.28 8.61
N PRO A 224 -0.02 5.83 9.88
CA PRO A 224 -1.07 6.26 10.79
C PRO A 224 -1.00 7.78 10.97
N GLY A 225 -2.15 8.45 10.75
CA GLY A 225 -2.31 9.90 10.88
C GLY A 225 -2.20 10.39 12.33
#